data_050e50221e621ad16a88173e31fc41ee
#
_entry.id   050e50221e621ad16a88173e31fc41ee
#
_cell.length_a   1.000
_cell.length_b   1.000
_cell.length_c   1.000
_cell.angle_alpha   90.00
_cell.angle_beta   90.00
_cell.angle_gamma   90.00
#
_symmetry.space_group_name_H-M   'P 1'
#
loop_
_entity.id
_entity.type
_entity.pdbx_description
1 polymer ?
#
loop_
_entity_poly.entity_id
_entity_poly.type
_entity_poly.pdbx_seq_one_letter_code
_entity_poly.pdbx_strand_id
1 'polypeptide(L)'
;GMLVWGSNGNEAQHSFYQWLRDGTGSTSIDLIWSEMPGHRYAEHYRVLLANARAQAEALVARDPKGPYFNAVSTIVLDAVTPRRLGAVMAMYEHKTTMLGTLYNINPFDQPGVEAYKKNMFSLLGKPETN
;
A
#
# COMPACT_ATOMS: atom_id res chain seq x y z
N GLY A 1 4.80 12.92 8.12
CA GLY A 1 4.14 11.63 7.95
C GLY A 1 4.70 10.87 6.75
N MET A 2 4.39 9.60 6.63
CA MET A 2 4.78 8.79 5.47
C MET A 2 3.84 9.06 4.29
N LEU A 3 4.39 9.04 3.07
CA LEU A 3 3.57 8.92 1.86
C LEU A 3 3.23 7.44 1.68
N VAL A 4 1.93 7.13 1.54
CA VAL A 4 1.43 5.76 1.35
C VAL A 4 0.71 5.68 0.01
N TRP A 5 1.03 4.67 -0.79
CA TRP A 5 0.31 4.35 -2.03
C TRP A 5 0.30 2.85 -2.26
N GLY A 6 -0.48 2.39 -3.20
CA GLY A 6 -0.56 0.99 -3.55
C GLY A 6 -0.98 0.78 -4.99
N SER A 7 -0.69 -0.40 -5.50
CA SER A 7 -1.11 -0.87 -6.82
C SER A 7 -1.08 -2.40 -6.85
N ASN A 8 -1.63 -3.01 -7.89
CA ASN A 8 -1.36 -4.41 -8.13
C ASN A 8 0.09 -4.61 -8.66
N GLY A 9 0.71 -5.75 -8.34
CA GLY A 9 2.12 -5.98 -8.61
C GLY A 9 2.49 -5.89 -10.09
N ASN A 10 1.59 -6.28 -11.01
CA ASN A 10 1.86 -6.23 -12.45
C ASN A 10 1.93 -4.79 -12.97
N GLU A 11 1.05 -3.91 -12.50
CA GLU A 11 1.07 -2.48 -12.85
C GLU A 11 2.26 -1.76 -12.20
N ALA A 12 2.59 -2.11 -10.98
CA ALA A 12 3.73 -1.55 -10.25
C ALA A 12 5.07 -1.75 -10.99
N GLN A 13 5.26 -2.91 -11.67
CA GLN A 13 6.48 -3.22 -12.41
C GLN A 13 6.83 -2.16 -13.45
N HIS A 14 5.85 -1.58 -14.11
CA HIS A 14 6.03 -0.62 -15.19
C HIS A 14 5.85 0.83 -14.77
N SER A 15 5.56 1.09 -13.49
CA SER A 15 5.36 2.44 -12.97
C SER A 15 6.43 2.83 -11.94
N PHE A 16 6.40 2.27 -10.75
CA PHE A 16 7.27 2.71 -9.66
C PHE A 16 8.20 1.62 -9.09
N TYR A 17 8.16 0.39 -9.61
CA TYR A 17 8.98 -0.72 -9.10
C TYR A 17 10.49 -0.42 -9.23
N GLN A 18 10.92 0.17 -10.34
CA GLN A 18 12.31 0.58 -10.54
C GLN A 18 12.77 1.54 -9.45
N TRP A 19 11.91 2.49 -9.07
CA TRP A 19 12.21 3.40 -7.97
C TRP A 19 12.31 2.67 -6.62
N LEU A 20 11.40 1.73 -6.34
CA LEU A 20 11.47 0.91 -5.13
C LEU A 20 12.78 0.11 -5.06
N ARG A 21 13.24 -0.42 -6.20
CA ARG A 21 14.41 -1.28 -6.29
C ARG A 21 15.73 -0.49 -6.20
N ASP A 22 15.85 0.62 -6.93
CA ASP A 22 17.10 1.32 -7.15
C ASP A 22 17.03 2.85 -6.91
N GLY A 23 15.91 3.35 -6.40
CA GLY A 23 15.70 4.78 -6.12
C GLY A 23 16.49 5.30 -4.91
N THR A 24 16.39 6.60 -4.69
CA THR A 24 17.14 7.34 -3.65
C THR A 24 16.36 7.51 -2.35
N GLY A 25 15.69 6.46 -1.88
CA GLY A 25 14.93 6.50 -0.63
C GLY A 25 14.80 5.11 0.00
N SER A 26 14.69 5.04 1.32
CA SER A 26 14.30 3.84 2.03
C SER A 26 12.77 3.70 2.04
N THR A 27 12.27 2.48 1.85
CA THR A 27 10.83 2.21 1.78
C THR A 27 10.41 1.07 2.69
N SER A 28 9.17 1.12 3.15
CA SER A 28 8.50 -0.02 3.77
C SER A 28 7.45 -0.54 2.79
N ILE A 29 7.52 -1.82 2.44
CA ILE A 29 6.73 -2.43 1.38
C ILE A 29 5.98 -3.62 1.96
N ASP A 30 4.67 -3.61 1.86
CA ASP A 30 3.82 -4.75 2.16
C ASP A 30 3.35 -5.39 0.86
N LEU A 31 3.71 -6.66 0.63
CA LEU A 31 3.25 -7.47 -0.50
C LEU A 31 2.18 -8.44 -0.01
N ILE A 32 1.03 -8.43 -0.66
CA ILE A 32 -0.13 -9.23 -0.25
C ILE A 32 -0.50 -10.18 -1.38
N TRP A 33 -0.58 -11.48 -1.09
CA TRP A 33 -1.10 -12.49 -2.01
C TRP A 33 -1.84 -13.59 -1.29
N SER A 34 -2.46 -14.48 -2.04
CA SER A 34 -3.13 -15.69 -1.53
C SER A 34 -2.36 -16.94 -1.99
N GLU A 35 -2.39 -18.02 -1.23
CA GLU A 35 -1.85 -19.32 -1.67
C GLU A 35 -2.83 -20.07 -2.59
N MET A 36 -4.11 -19.83 -2.42
CA MET A 36 -5.16 -20.48 -3.19
C MET A 36 -5.77 -19.53 -4.23
N PRO A 37 -5.90 -19.94 -5.50
CA PRO A 37 -6.62 -19.16 -6.47
C PRO A 37 -8.12 -19.11 -6.13
N GLY A 38 -8.71 -17.93 -6.17
CA GLY A 38 -10.16 -17.76 -6.03
C GLY A 38 -10.95 -18.09 -7.32
N HIS A 39 -10.30 -18.74 -8.30
CA HIS A 39 -10.83 -18.99 -9.64
C HIS A 39 -10.26 -20.28 -10.25
N ARG A 40 -10.81 -20.71 -11.42
CA ARG A 40 -10.45 -21.96 -12.11
C ARG A 40 -9.14 -21.93 -12.92
N TYR A 41 -8.48 -20.78 -13.04
CA TYR A 41 -7.30 -20.61 -13.90
C TYR A 41 -5.99 -20.89 -13.13
N ALA A 42 -5.78 -22.14 -12.75
CA ALA A 42 -4.68 -22.57 -11.87
C ALA A 42 -3.28 -22.22 -12.45
N GLU A 43 -3.08 -22.43 -13.76
CA GLU A 43 -1.79 -22.13 -14.41
C GLU A 43 -1.48 -20.63 -14.41
N HIS A 44 -2.45 -19.79 -14.72
CA HIS A 44 -2.27 -18.34 -14.63
C HIS A 44 -1.93 -17.91 -13.19
N TYR A 45 -2.60 -18.52 -12.23
CA TYR A 45 -2.34 -18.22 -10.83
C TYR A 45 -0.94 -18.66 -10.39
N ARG A 46 -0.45 -19.80 -10.85
CA ARG A 46 0.90 -20.28 -10.59
C ARG A 46 1.96 -19.28 -11.09
N VAL A 47 1.76 -18.75 -12.30
CA VAL A 47 2.65 -17.72 -12.87
C VAL A 47 2.58 -16.43 -12.07
N LEU A 48 1.37 -15.98 -11.70
CA LEU A 48 1.17 -14.76 -10.90
C LEU A 48 1.85 -14.88 -9.52
N LEU A 49 1.70 -16.02 -8.85
CA LEU A 49 2.32 -16.26 -7.54
C LEU A 49 3.85 -16.32 -7.64
N ALA A 50 4.39 -16.97 -8.68
CA ALA A 50 5.84 -16.97 -8.92
C ALA A 50 6.38 -15.56 -9.16
N ASN A 51 5.64 -14.74 -9.92
CA ASN A 51 5.96 -13.34 -10.18
C ASN A 51 5.96 -12.53 -8.86
N ALA A 52 4.92 -12.67 -8.03
CA ALA A 52 4.84 -11.96 -6.75
C ALA A 52 6.01 -12.31 -5.80
N ARG A 53 6.37 -13.59 -5.73
CA ARG A 53 7.51 -14.05 -4.92
C ARG A 53 8.84 -13.52 -5.45
N ALA A 54 9.05 -13.57 -6.77
CA ALA A 54 10.25 -13.04 -7.40
C ALA A 54 10.40 -11.52 -7.18
N GLN A 55 9.30 -10.78 -7.22
CA GLN A 55 9.30 -9.36 -6.88
C GLN A 55 9.71 -9.11 -5.43
N ALA A 56 9.17 -9.89 -4.49
CA ALA A 56 9.54 -9.79 -3.07
C ALA A 56 11.03 -10.02 -2.86
N GLU A 57 11.57 -11.10 -3.43
CA GLU A 57 13.00 -11.44 -3.34
C GLU A 57 13.88 -10.35 -3.94
N ALA A 58 13.53 -9.82 -5.11
CA ALA A 58 14.29 -8.76 -5.76
C ALA A 58 14.29 -7.45 -4.96
N LEU A 59 13.18 -7.12 -4.29
CA LEU A 59 13.09 -5.92 -3.44
C LEU A 59 13.92 -6.06 -2.15
N VAL A 60 13.96 -7.25 -1.57
CA VAL A 60 14.82 -7.54 -0.40
C VAL A 60 16.30 -7.51 -0.79
N ALA A 61 16.64 -8.00 -1.99
CA ALA A 61 18.01 -8.07 -2.49
C ALA A 61 18.56 -6.71 -3.00
N ARG A 62 17.97 -5.60 -2.60
CA ARG A 62 18.53 -4.27 -2.85
C ARG A 62 19.95 -4.20 -2.32
N ASP A 63 20.85 -3.47 -3.02
CA ASP A 63 22.26 -3.36 -2.66
C ASP A 63 22.45 -3.02 -1.17
N PRO A 64 23.01 -3.96 -0.35
CA PRO A 64 23.18 -3.74 1.08
C PRO A 64 24.27 -2.71 1.42
N LYS A 65 25.09 -2.31 0.44
CA LYS A 65 26.14 -1.29 0.59
C LYS A 65 25.64 0.12 0.31
N GLY A 66 24.45 0.25 -0.29
CA GLY A 66 23.83 1.54 -0.54
C GLY A 66 23.32 2.18 0.76
N PRO A 67 23.13 3.52 0.77
CA PRO A 67 22.61 4.23 1.94
C PRO A 67 21.09 3.98 2.18
N TYR A 68 20.41 3.33 1.27
CA TYR A 68 18.97 3.10 1.32
C TYR A 68 18.64 1.62 1.39
N PHE A 69 17.58 1.28 2.10
CA PHE A 69 17.11 -0.09 2.26
C PHE A 69 15.60 -0.20 2.06
N ASN A 70 15.14 -1.40 1.77
CA ASN A 70 13.74 -1.75 1.74
C ASN A 70 13.40 -2.65 2.93
N ALA A 71 12.42 -2.25 3.74
CA ALA A 71 11.78 -3.14 4.69
C ALA A 71 10.60 -3.81 3.98
N VAL A 72 10.75 -5.08 3.61
CA VAL A 72 9.74 -5.83 2.87
C VAL A 72 9.03 -6.80 3.78
N SER A 73 7.71 -6.70 3.86
CA SER A 73 6.82 -7.62 4.55
C SER A 73 5.95 -8.37 3.54
N THR A 74 5.64 -9.62 3.83
CA THR A 74 4.69 -10.40 3.04
C THR A 74 3.51 -10.82 3.90
N ILE A 75 2.30 -10.56 3.39
CA ILE A 75 1.05 -10.96 4.00
C ILE A 75 0.43 -12.05 3.11
N VAL A 76 0.46 -13.27 3.60
CA VAL A 76 0.02 -14.43 2.84
C VAL A 76 -1.33 -14.91 3.38
N LEU A 77 -2.34 -14.91 2.50
CA LEU A 77 -3.65 -15.41 2.81
C LEU A 77 -3.75 -16.87 2.35
N ASP A 78 -4.36 -17.73 3.13
CA ASP A 78 -4.67 -19.10 2.71
C ASP A 78 -5.66 -19.13 1.54
N ALA A 79 -6.66 -18.23 1.55
CA ALA A 79 -7.62 -18.04 0.46
C ALA A 79 -8.16 -16.60 0.45
N VAL A 80 -8.64 -16.13 -0.69
CA VAL A 80 -9.36 -14.86 -0.82
C VAL A 80 -10.83 -15.09 -0.44
N THR A 81 -11.19 -14.73 0.78
CA THR A 81 -12.56 -14.77 1.28
C THR A 81 -12.95 -13.42 1.89
N PRO A 82 -14.26 -13.10 1.98
CA PRO A 82 -14.70 -11.86 2.65
C PRO A 82 -14.15 -11.72 4.07
N ARG A 83 -14.08 -12.82 4.82
CA ARG A 83 -13.52 -12.83 6.18
C ARG A 83 -12.03 -12.47 6.19
N ARG A 84 -11.23 -13.06 5.29
CA ARG A 84 -9.78 -12.79 5.20
C ARG A 84 -9.52 -11.36 4.74
N LEU A 85 -10.28 -10.91 3.75
CA LEU A 85 -10.17 -9.53 3.29
C LEU A 85 -10.52 -8.54 4.40
N GLY A 86 -11.62 -8.77 5.12
CA GLY A 86 -12.00 -7.94 6.28
C GLY A 86 -10.94 -7.93 7.38
N ALA A 87 -10.26 -9.05 7.62
CA ALA A 87 -9.16 -9.11 8.59
C ALA A 87 -7.95 -8.26 8.14
N VAL A 88 -7.60 -8.29 6.85
CA VAL A 88 -6.53 -7.42 6.30
C VAL A 88 -6.91 -5.94 6.41
N MET A 89 -8.15 -5.59 6.07
CA MET A 89 -8.63 -4.21 6.21
C MET A 89 -8.55 -3.73 7.66
N ALA A 90 -9.07 -4.51 8.61
CA ALA A 90 -9.03 -4.18 10.04
C ALA A 90 -7.57 -4.05 10.55
N MET A 91 -6.67 -4.89 10.09
CA MET A 91 -5.25 -4.79 10.42
C MET A 91 -4.67 -3.43 9.98
N TYR A 92 -4.98 -2.96 8.76
CA TYR A 92 -4.51 -1.66 8.29
C TYR A 92 -5.19 -0.48 8.99
N GLU A 93 -6.46 -0.60 9.37
CA GLU A 93 -7.14 0.40 10.20
C GLU A 93 -6.44 0.54 11.55
N HIS A 94 -6.14 -0.56 12.23
CA HIS A 94 -5.37 -0.55 13.47
C HIS A 94 -3.95 0.01 13.26
N LYS A 95 -3.25 -0.41 12.21
CA LYS A 95 -1.92 0.12 11.85
C LYS A 95 -1.95 1.64 11.68
N THR A 96 -2.97 2.17 11.00
CA THR A 96 -3.15 3.62 10.79
C THR A 96 -3.38 4.35 12.11
N THR A 97 -4.24 3.82 12.99
CA THR A 97 -4.50 4.39 14.31
C THR A 97 -3.24 4.42 15.17
N MET A 98 -2.48 3.33 15.20
CA MET A 98 -1.21 3.25 15.94
C MET A 98 -0.16 4.23 15.39
N LEU A 99 -0.03 4.35 14.07
CA LEU A 99 0.86 5.33 13.45
C LEU A 99 0.44 6.77 13.76
N GLY A 100 -0.87 7.06 13.78
CA GLY A 100 -1.38 8.34 14.21
C GLY A 100 -0.93 8.69 15.62
N THR A 101 -1.02 7.74 16.54
CA THR A 101 -0.54 7.91 17.92
C THR A 101 0.97 8.14 17.97
N LEU A 102 1.77 7.35 17.23
CA LEU A 102 3.23 7.50 17.19
C LEU A 102 3.67 8.83 16.61
N TYR A 103 2.96 9.36 15.64
CA TYR A 103 3.23 10.68 15.05
C TYR A 103 2.58 11.85 15.78
N ASN A 104 1.81 11.58 16.83
CA ASN A 104 1.02 12.58 17.57
C ASN A 104 0.10 13.40 16.66
N ILE A 105 -0.63 12.70 15.76
CA ILE A 105 -1.63 13.27 14.86
C ILE A 105 -2.96 12.56 15.04
N ASN A 106 -4.07 13.26 14.75
CA ASN A 106 -5.39 12.65 14.74
C ASN A 106 -5.60 11.89 13.42
N PRO A 107 -5.66 10.52 13.42
CA PRO A 107 -5.87 9.73 12.22
C PRO A 107 -7.34 9.69 11.77
N PHE A 108 -8.27 10.24 12.54
CA PHE A 108 -9.71 10.18 12.30
C PHE A 108 -10.28 11.45 11.67
N ASP A 109 -9.42 12.44 11.36
CA ASP A 109 -9.82 13.72 10.81
C ASP A 109 -8.98 14.08 9.56
N GLN A 110 -9.56 14.88 8.67
CA GLN A 110 -8.95 15.27 7.41
C GLN A 110 -9.02 16.79 7.18
N PRO A 111 -8.40 17.62 8.04
CA PRO A 111 -8.50 19.08 7.92
C PRO A 111 -8.01 19.63 6.58
N GLY A 112 -7.06 18.96 5.93
CA GLY A 112 -6.59 19.34 4.59
C GLY A 112 -7.67 19.22 3.50
N VAL A 113 -8.62 18.29 3.65
CA VAL A 113 -9.76 18.15 2.72
C VAL A 113 -10.75 19.30 2.89
N GLU A 114 -10.97 19.79 4.09
CA GLU A 114 -11.86 20.91 4.35
C GLU A 114 -11.35 22.21 3.72
N ALA A 115 -10.04 22.41 3.69
CA ALA A 115 -9.43 23.60 3.10
C ALA A 115 -9.79 23.76 1.60
N TYR A 116 -9.68 22.69 0.80
CA TYR A 116 -10.02 22.78 -0.62
C TYR A 116 -11.53 22.94 -0.85
N LYS A 117 -12.38 22.35 -0.02
CA LYS A 117 -13.84 22.50 -0.11
C LYS A 117 -14.25 23.97 0.08
N LYS A 118 -13.70 24.66 1.07
CA LYS A 118 -13.89 26.08 1.30
C LYS A 118 -13.51 26.89 0.07
N ASN A 119 -12.35 26.67 -0.50
CA ASN A 119 -11.91 27.32 -1.72
C ASN A 119 -12.87 27.06 -2.90
N MET A 120 -13.32 25.82 -3.07
CA MET A 120 -14.29 25.46 -4.12
C MET A 120 -15.63 26.20 -3.94
N PHE A 121 -16.17 26.25 -2.72
CA PHE A 121 -17.42 27.00 -2.46
C PHE A 121 -17.26 28.50 -2.72
N SER A 122 -16.13 29.08 -2.32
CA SER A 122 -15.82 30.48 -2.63
C SER A 122 -15.79 30.74 -4.14
N LEU A 123 -15.11 29.87 -4.91
CA LEU A 123 -15.08 30.01 -6.38
C LEU A 123 -16.45 29.85 -7.04
N LEU A 124 -17.34 29.08 -6.44
CA LEU A 124 -18.71 28.88 -6.91
C LEU A 124 -19.69 29.97 -6.42
N GLY A 125 -19.24 30.93 -5.61
CA GLY A 125 -20.11 31.91 -4.98
C GLY A 125 -21.15 31.30 -4.02
N LYS A 126 -20.88 30.12 -3.47
CA LYS A 126 -21.77 29.43 -2.53
C LYS A 126 -21.36 29.73 -1.09
N PRO A 127 -22.35 29.88 -0.15
CA PRO A 127 -22.02 30.02 1.26
C PRO A 127 -21.32 28.78 1.79
N GLU A 128 -20.39 28.97 2.71
CA GLU A 128 -19.79 27.85 3.44
C GLU A 128 -20.89 27.08 4.19
N THR A 129 -21.06 25.80 3.88
CA THR A 129 -21.89 24.92 4.70
C THR A 129 -21.04 24.44 5.86
N ASN A 130 -21.47 24.78 7.07
CA ASN A 130 -20.90 24.24 8.32
C ASN A 130 -21.06 22.74 8.40
#